data_3e84d9a517353d7bb81a8b0ca5aec613
#
_entry.id   3e84d9a517353d7bb81a8b0ca5aec613
#
_cell.length_a   1.000
_cell.length_b   1.000
_cell.length_c   1.000
_cell.angle_alpha   90.00
_cell.angle_beta   90.00
_cell.angle_gamma   90.00
#
_symmetry.space_group_name_H-M   'P 1'
#
loop_
_entity.id
_entity.type
_entity.pdbx_description
1 polymer ?
#
loop_
_entity_poly.entity_id
_entity_poly.type
_entity_poly.pdbx_seq_one_letter_code
_entity_poly.pdbx_strand_id
1 'polypeptide(L)'
;MSYEDSPIIGIDWGTSSLRAWLLDSKGSVNNFYTGAHGISQIADKDFAAVLALVLGELGPKARNAPIIMCGMIGSAQGWRDAGYLQKSAGIAELAAAAIPLQDAPSVWIVPGVQSVSADGLADVMRGEETALAGVMASQKITEGLFCLPGTHSKWVVIEDSQITSLSTFMTGELFQLMRQHSILSPLMPELEQGASDEGFIQGLELAAGKLGLLHQLFAVRAGILTGQFNPVSAASILSGLAIGSEIKHISGLAQAQPTPLFLNAAGVMAHLYQTALAHFNIECQLIDGEEASRAGLYEIARQIL
;
A
#
# COMPACT_ATOMS: atom_id res chain seq x y z
N MET A 1 28.73 -22.09 -0.11
CA MET A 1 27.48 -22.71 0.32
C MET A 1 26.41 -22.17 -0.62
N SER A 2 25.70 -23.02 -1.35
CA SER A 2 24.56 -22.58 -2.13
C SER A 2 23.44 -22.20 -1.16
N TYR A 3 22.83 -21.03 -1.33
CA TYR A 3 21.71 -20.58 -0.50
C TYR A 3 20.41 -21.35 -0.78
N GLU A 4 20.43 -22.32 -1.71
CA GLU A 4 19.24 -23.05 -2.21
C GLU A 4 18.41 -23.75 -1.13
N ASP A 5 19.01 -24.13 -0.01
CA ASP A 5 18.33 -24.79 1.13
C ASP A 5 18.30 -23.94 2.40
N SER A 6 18.77 -22.69 2.34
CA SER A 6 18.85 -21.80 3.52
C SER A 6 17.56 -21.03 3.71
N PRO A 7 17.12 -20.79 4.97
CA PRO A 7 15.99 -19.92 5.24
C PRO A 7 16.30 -18.48 4.84
N ILE A 8 15.28 -17.71 4.51
CA ILE A 8 15.35 -16.29 4.14
C ILE A 8 14.48 -15.50 5.12
N ILE A 9 14.88 -14.28 5.44
CA ILE A 9 14.06 -13.34 6.20
C ILE A 9 13.56 -12.26 5.27
N GLY A 10 12.24 -12.17 5.13
CA GLY A 10 11.56 -11.05 4.47
C GLY A 10 11.05 -10.05 5.51
N ILE A 11 11.30 -8.75 5.31
CA ILE A 11 10.83 -7.70 6.22
C ILE A 11 10.12 -6.60 5.41
N ASP A 12 8.85 -6.38 5.71
CA ASP A 12 8.10 -5.22 5.28
C ASP A 12 8.14 -4.19 6.42
N TRP A 13 8.93 -3.13 6.25
CA TRP A 13 9.19 -2.13 7.27
C TRP A 13 8.62 -0.78 6.87
N GLY A 14 7.39 -0.56 7.29
CA GLY A 14 6.61 0.64 6.98
C GLY A 14 6.87 1.83 7.91
N THR A 15 6.06 2.87 7.76
CA THR A 15 6.12 4.08 8.60
C THR A 15 5.74 3.80 10.03
N SER A 16 4.64 3.04 10.28
CA SER A 16 4.04 2.85 11.60
C SER A 16 4.22 1.43 12.14
N SER A 17 4.49 0.45 11.28
CA SER A 17 4.56 -0.98 11.65
C SER A 17 5.69 -1.68 10.93
N LEU A 18 6.06 -2.85 11.48
CA LEU A 18 7.01 -3.78 10.92
C LEU A 18 6.42 -5.18 10.92
N ARG A 19 6.53 -5.89 9.79
CA ARG A 19 6.22 -7.30 9.63
C ARG A 19 7.46 -8.04 9.15
N ALA A 20 7.75 -9.19 9.74
CA ALA A 20 8.91 -10.00 9.37
C ALA A 20 8.54 -11.48 9.33
N TRP A 21 9.03 -12.17 8.33
CA TRP A 21 8.78 -13.59 8.11
C TRP A 21 10.11 -14.34 7.98
N LEU A 22 10.26 -15.44 8.71
CA LEU A 22 11.28 -16.45 8.48
C LEU A 22 10.70 -17.47 7.50
N LEU A 23 11.23 -17.50 6.29
CA LEU A 23 10.76 -18.34 5.18
C LEU A 23 11.72 -19.52 4.97
N ASP A 24 11.17 -20.68 4.64
CA ASP A 24 11.97 -21.81 4.18
C ASP A 24 12.38 -21.66 2.69
N SER A 25 13.12 -22.62 2.18
CA SER A 25 13.57 -22.64 0.77
C SER A 25 12.44 -22.75 -0.26
N LYS A 26 11.19 -22.91 0.17
CA LYS A 26 9.99 -22.95 -0.68
C LYS A 26 9.09 -21.73 -0.48
N GLY A 27 9.51 -20.75 0.35
CA GLY A 27 8.73 -19.57 0.70
C GLY A 27 7.63 -19.81 1.74
N SER A 28 7.59 -20.98 2.39
CA SER A 28 6.65 -21.27 3.46
C SER A 28 7.10 -20.60 4.76
N VAL A 29 6.14 -20.09 5.54
CA VAL A 29 6.42 -19.39 6.80
C VAL A 29 6.77 -20.39 7.90
N ASN A 30 8.00 -20.30 8.41
CA ASN A 30 8.44 -21.05 9.60
C ASN A 30 8.13 -20.31 10.90
N ASN A 31 8.28 -18.97 10.89
CA ASN A 31 7.95 -18.08 12.00
C ASN A 31 7.67 -16.68 11.47
N PHE A 32 6.97 -15.86 12.24
CA PHE A 32 6.70 -14.48 11.87
C PHE A 32 6.70 -13.56 13.09
N TYR A 33 6.91 -12.27 12.83
CA TYR A 33 6.84 -11.21 13.81
C TYR A 33 6.05 -10.04 13.25
N THR A 34 5.23 -9.39 14.06
CA THR A 34 4.59 -8.13 13.75
C THR A 34 4.65 -7.20 14.97
N GLY A 35 4.91 -5.91 14.72
CA GLY A 35 5.02 -4.95 15.81
C GLY A 35 4.90 -3.51 15.35
N ALA A 36 4.63 -2.61 16.31
CA ALA A 36 4.54 -1.17 16.12
C ALA A 36 5.93 -0.50 16.05
N HIS A 37 6.87 -1.13 15.33
CA HIS A 37 8.25 -0.66 15.17
C HIS A 37 8.48 -0.05 13.77
N GLY A 38 7.49 0.69 13.26
CA GLY A 38 7.68 1.46 12.02
C GLY A 38 8.75 2.53 12.18
N ILE A 39 9.32 2.99 11.05
CA ILE A 39 10.48 3.91 11.07
C ILE A 39 10.23 5.20 11.86
N SER A 40 8.97 5.67 11.94
CA SER A 40 8.59 6.86 12.70
C SER A 40 8.53 6.66 14.21
N GLN A 41 8.56 5.41 14.68
CA GLN A 41 8.46 5.04 16.10
C GLN A 41 9.82 4.73 16.72
N ILE A 42 10.90 4.73 15.91
CA ILE A 42 12.23 4.32 16.37
C ILE A 42 13.00 5.55 16.84
N ALA A 43 13.24 5.60 18.16
CA ALA A 43 14.07 6.64 18.76
C ALA A 43 15.50 6.56 18.19
N ASP A 44 16.12 7.73 17.99
CA ASP A 44 17.50 7.88 17.52
C ASP A 44 17.83 7.11 16.23
N LYS A 45 16.80 6.61 15.51
CA LYS A 45 16.94 5.79 14.31
C LYS A 45 17.81 4.55 14.51
N ASP A 46 17.78 3.95 15.69
CA ASP A 46 18.49 2.70 15.98
C ASP A 46 17.78 1.49 15.35
N PHE A 47 17.81 1.45 14.02
CA PHE A 47 17.23 0.35 13.23
C PHE A 47 17.92 -0.98 13.50
N ALA A 48 19.23 -0.95 13.84
CA ALA A 48 20.00 -2.16 14.11
C ALA A 48 19.50 -2.85 15.39
N ALA A 49 19.22 -2.10 16.45
CA ALA A 49 18.65 -2.65 17.69
C ALA A 49 17.28 -3.27 17.46
N VAL A 50 16.41 -2.62 16.68
CA VAL A 50 15.09 -3.17 16.33
C VAL A 50 15.24 -4.43 15.49
N LEU A 51 16.15 -4.47 14.50
CA LEU A 51 16.41 -5.68 13.74
C LEU A 51 16.89 -6.82 14.64
N ALA A 52 17.81 -6.56 15.58
CA ALA A 52 18.30 -7.57 16.52
C ALA A 52 17.15 -8.16 17.39
N LEU A 53 16.23 -7.31 17.84
CA LEU A 53 15.02 -7.75 18.56
C LEU A 53 14.19 -8.68 17.67
N VAL A 54 13.88 -8.25 16.44
CA VAL A 54 13.06 -9.03 15.47
C VAL A 54 13.71 -10.39 15.19
N LEU A 55 15.05 -10.44 14.99
CA LEU A 55 15.77 -11.68 14.77
C LEU A 55 15.72 -12.61 15.99
N GLY A 56 15.72 -12.04 17.20
CA GLY A 56 15.53 -12.78 18.45
C GLY A 56 14.16 -13.47 18.51
N GLU A 57 13.10 -12.74 18.16
CA GLU A 57 11.71 -13.24 18.12
C GLU A 57 11.49 -14.31 17.03
N LEU A 58 12.14 -14.14 15.86
CA LEU A 58 12.10 -15.13 14.78
C LEU A 58 12.86 -16.43 15.12
N GLY A 59 13.72 -16.39 16.14
CA GLY A 59 14.38 -17.56 16.70
C GLY A 59 15.73 -17.93 16.08
N PRO A 60 16.35 -19.03 16.56
CA PRO A 60 17.75 -19.33 16.27
C PRO A 60 18.06 -19.52 14.78
N LYS A 61 17.12 -19.97 13.98
CA LYS A 61 17.32 -20.15 12.52
C LYS A 61 17.44 -18.82 11.77
N ALA A 62 17.00 -17.71 12.38
CA ALA A 62 17.09 -16.38 11.79
C ALA A 62 18.50 -15.78 11.82
N ARG A 63 19.40 -16.24 12.72
CA ARG A 63 20.69 -15.59 13.01
C ARG A 63 21.63 -15.41 11.83
N ASN A 64 21.61 -16.34 10.88
CA ASN A 64 22.52 -16.35 9.73
C ASN A 64 21.76 -16.34 8.39
N ALA A 65 20.47 -16.15 8.42
CA ALA A 65 19.65 -16.09 7.21
C ALA A 65 19.86 -14.74 6.51
N PRO A 66 19.92 -14.71 5.17
CA PRO A 66 19.90 -13.46 4.42
C PRO A 66 18.60 -12.73 4.65
N ILE A 67 18.66 -11.39 4.64
CA ILE A 67 17.55 -10.52 4.97
C ILE A 67 17.24 -9.61 3.78
N ILE A 68 15.99 -9.60 3.35
CA ILE A 68 15.49 -8.71 2.31
C ILE A 68 14.43 -7.81 2.95
N MET A 69 14.61 -6.51 2.81
CA MET A 69 13.70 -5.50 3.37
C MET A 69 13.04 -4.70 2.25
N CYS A 70 11.76 -4.35 2.42
CA CYS A 70 11.06 -3.37 1.58
C CYS A 70 10.37 -2.31 2.44
N GLY A 71 9.81 -1.31 1.80
CA GLY A 71 9.05 -0.25 2.44
C GLY A 71 9.87 0.95 2.88
N MET A 72 9.38 1.68 3.86
CA MET A 72 9.94 2.98 4.27
C MET A 72 11.35 2.90 4.88
N ILE A 73 11.81 1.74 5.26
CA ILE A 73 13.19 1.51 5.68
C ILE A 73 14.21 1.89 4.59
N GLY A 74 13.81 1.81 3.31
CA GLY A 74 14.59 2.19 2.14
C GLY A 74 14.40 3.65 1.70
N SER A 75 13.77 4.49 2.50
CA SER A 75 13.63 5.94 2.22
C SER A 75 14.79 6.74 2.78
N ALA A 76 14.90 8.02 2.38
CA ALA A 76 15.85 8.98 2.96
C ALA A 76 15.70 9.17 4.49
N GLN A 77 14.53 8.81 5.05
CA GLN A 77 14.26 8.83 6.49
C GLN A 77 14.54 7.48 7.17
N GLY A 78 14.66 6.41 6.39
CA GLY A 78 14.92 5.06 6.85
C GLY A 78 16.41 4.78 7.13
N TRP A 79 16.76 3.50 7.10
CA TRP A 79 18.12 3.05 7.40
C TRP A 79 19.14 3.42 6.31
N ARG A 80 18.73 3.21 5.04
CA ARG A 80 19.52 3.59 3.88
C ARG A 80 18.59 3.91 2.71
N ASP A 81 18.80 5.05 2.07
CA ASP A 81 18.05 5.41 0.88
C ASP A 81 18.41 4.46 -0.28
N ALA A 82 17.42 3.66 -0.69
CA ALA A 82 17.55 2.73 -1.81
C ALA A 82 17.20 3.36 -3.17
N GLY A 83 16.77 4.64 -3.18
CA GLY A 83 16.34 5.32 -4.39
C GLY A 83 15.07 4.76 -5.01
N TYR A 84 14.85 5.07 -6.28
CA TYR A 84 13.70 4.64 -7.07
C TYR A 84 14.15 4.17 -8.45
N LEU A 85 13.61 3.06 -8.91
CA LEU A 85 13.73 2.63 -10.31
C LEU A 85 12.92 3.59 -11.21
N GLN A 86 13.58 4.08 -12.26
CA GLN A 86 13.02 5.09 -13.19
C GLN A 86 12.45 4.49 -14.47
N LYS A 87 12.28 3.18 -14.55
CA LYS A 87 11.80 2.44 -15.71
C LYS A 87 10.79 1.40 -15.29
N SER A 88 10.17 0.75 -16.25
CA SER A 88 9.38 -0.46 -15.99
C SER A 88 10.13 -1.41 -15.07
N ALA A 89 9.45 -1.88 -14.04
CA ALA A 89 10.04 -2.68 -12.98
C ALA A 89 9.29 -3.98 -12.78
N GLY A 90 9.96 -5.10 -13.07
CA GLY A 90 9.56 -6.44 -12.69
C GLY A 90 10.42 -6.97 -11.54
N ILE A 91 10.26 -8.24 -11.23
CA ILE A 91 11.00 -8.90 -10.14
C ILE A 91 12.51 -8.84 -10.38
N ALA A 92 12.96 -9.07 -11.60
CA ALA A 92 14.38 -9.08 -11.95
C ALA A 92 15.03 -7.70 -11.78
N GLU A 93 14.35 -6.64 -12.20
CA GLU A 93 14.82 -5.26 -12.08
C GLU A 93 14.87 -4.82 -10.61
N LEU A 94 13.85 -5.18 -9.80
CA LEU A 94 13.83 -4.92 -8.36
C LEU A 94 14.98 -5.64 -7.64
N ALA A 95 15.21 -6.91 -7.97
CA ALA A 95 16.31 -7.69 -7.40
C ALA A 95 17.69 -7.12 -7.79
N ALA A 96 17.90 -6.80 -9.06
CA ALA A 96 19.17 -6.24 -9.56
C ALA A 96 19.49 -4.86 -8.97
N ALA A 97 18.45 -4.09 -8.60
CA ALA A 97 18.61 -2.77 -8.02
C ALA A 97 18.57 -2.76 -6.48
N ALA A 98 18.32 -3.90 -5.84
CA ALA A 98 18.37 -4.00 -4.38
C ALA A 98 19.78 -3.69 -3.85
N ILE A 99 19.88 -2.86 -2.82
CA ILE A 99 21.15 -2.41 -2.28
C ILE A 99 21.50 -3.14 -0.97
N PRO A 100 22.73 -3.66 -0.82
CA PRO A 100 23.17 -4.23 0.45
C PRO A 100 23.46 -3.14 1.48
N LEU A 101 23.26 -3.41 2.76
CA LEU A 101 23.79 -2.55 3.83
C LEU A 101 25.30 -2.67 3.92
N GLN A 102 26.00 -1.53 4.13
CA GLN A 102 27.47 -1.50 4.15
C GLN A 102 28.06 -2.38 5.27
N ASP A 103 27.46 -2.30 6.47
CA ASP A 103 27.93 -3.00 7.67
C ASP A 103 27.26 -4.38 7.86
N ALA A 104 26.35 -4.76 6.98
CA ALA A 104 25.63 -6.04 6.99
C ALA A 104 25.36 -6.53 5.55
N PRO A 105 26.39 -7.05 4.86
CA PRO A 105 26.29 -7.40 3.44
C PRO A 105 25.28 -8.50 3.12
N SER A 106 24.76 -9.22 4.12
CA SER A 106 23.67 -10.19 3.99
C SER A 106 22.27 -9.57 4.18
N VAL A 107 22.16 -8.23 4.21
CA VAL A 107 20.93 -7.49 4.35
C VAL A 107 20.76 -6.58 3.15
N TRP A 108 19.67 -6.75 2.39
CA TRP A 108 19.36 -5.95 1.20
C TRP A 108 18.09 -5.14 1.41
N ILE A 109 18.02 -3.99 0.77
CA ILE A 109 16.84 -3.14 0.73
C ILE A 109 16.38 -2.99 -0.72
N VAL A 110 15.12 -3.31 -0.96
CA VAL A 110 14.46 -3.16 -2.26
C VAL A 110 14.20 -1.67 -2.52
N PRO A 111 14.53 -1.15 -3.71
CA PRO A 111 14.23 0.25 -4.07
C PRO A 111 12.74 0.43 -4.32
N GLY A 112 12.27 1.68 -4.23
CA GLY A 112 10.95 2.04 -4.71
C GLY A 112 10.88 2.09 -6.24
N VAL A 113 9.71 2.43 -6.77
CA VAL A 113 9.46 2.65 -8.19
C VAL A 113 8.93 4.05 -8.40
N GLN A 114 9.39 4.74 -9.45
CA GLN A 114 8.83 6.01 -9.91
C GLN A 114 8.29 5.87 -11.32
N SER A 115 7.27 6.67 -11.62
CA SER A 115 6.78 6.87 -12.98
C SER A 115 6.60 8.35 -13.27
N VAL A 116 6.38 8.65 -14.55
CA VAL A 116 6.00 9.99 -15.00
C VAL A 116 4.72 9.85 -15.80
N SER A 117 3.67 10.56 -15.40
CA SER A 117 2.39 10.56 -16.11
C SER A 117 2.50 11.17 -17.50
N ALA A 118 1.48 10.99 -18.34
CA ALA A 118 1.39 11.62 -19.65
C ALA A 118 1.48 13.16 -19.60
N ASP A 119 1.06 13.76 -18.48
CA ASP A 119 1.15 15.21 -18.22
C ASP A 119 2.52 15.66 -17.68
N GLY A 120 3.49 14.75 -17.59
CA GLY A 120 4.84 15.04 -17.09
C GLY A 120 4.96 15.14 -15.58
N LEU A 121 3.96 14.70 -14.81
CA LEU A 121 4.00 14.68 -13.35
C LEU A 121 4.67 13.41 -12.83
N ALA A 122 5.64 13.58 -11.93
CA ALA A 122 6.31 12.46 -11.28
C ALA A 122 5.41 11.84 -10.19
N ASP A 123 5.46 10.53 -10.08
CA ASP A 123 4.80 9.76 -9.03
C ASP A 123 5.72 8.65 -8.51
N VAL A 124 5.56 8.26 -7.25
CA VAL A 124 6.43 7.29 -6.58
C VAL A 124 5.66 6.34 -5.68
N MET A 125 6.17 5.12 -5.54
CA MET A 125 5.74 4.19 -4.51
C MET A 125 6.93 3.50 -3.86
N ARG A 126 6.74 3.04 -2.62
CA ARG A 126 7.78 2.33 -1.88
C ARG A 126 7.17 1.32 -0.91
N GLY A 127 7.40 0.04 -1.20
CA GLY A 127 6.84 -1.11 -0.50
C GLY A 127 5.78 -1.81 -1.34
N GLU A 128 4.92 -1.08 -2.01
CA GLU A 128 3.85 -1.62 -2.84
C GLU A 128 4.39 -2.37 -4.08
N GLU A 129 5.53 -1.96 -4.64
CA GLU A 129 6.20 -2.66 -5.75
C GLU A 129 6.56 -4.10 -5.36
N THR A 130 6.95 -4.31 -4.11
CA THR A 130 7.27 -5.64 -3.60
C THR A 130 6.02 -6.51 -3.48
N ALA A 131 4.90 -5.97 -3.01
CA ALA A 131 3.63 -6.69 -2.98
C ALA A 131 3.16 -7.06 -4.40
N LEU A 132 3.28 -6.14 -5.36
CA LEU A 132 2.95 -6.40 -6.76
C LEU A 132 3.83 -7.50 -7.36
N ALA A 133 5.14 -7.51 -7.08
CA ALA A 133 6.05 -8.57 -7.47
C ALA A 133 5.57 -9.95 -6.96
N GLY A 134 5.09 -10.00 -5.72
CA GLY A 134 4.54 -11.22 -5.13
C GLY A 134 3.25 -11.70 -5.80
N VAL A 135 2.35 -10.78 -6.13
CA VAL A 135 1.11 -11.10 -6.86
C VAL A 135 1.43 -11.63 -8.27
N MET A 136 2.29 -10.94 -9.01
CA MET A 136 2.72 -11.36 -10.35
C MET A 136 3.27 -12.80 -10.33
N ALA A 137 4.14 -13.11 -9.36
CA ALA A 137 4.74 -14.42 -9.26
C ALA A 137 3.75 -15.51 -8.82
N SER A 138 3.03 -15.29 -7.71
CA SER A 138 2.19 -16.30 -7.07
C SER A 138 0.93 -16.63 -7.88
N GLN A 139 0.33 -15.62 -8.52
CA GLN A 139 -0.91 -15.76 -9.29
C GLN A 139 -0.68 -15.81 -10.80
N LYS A 140 0.58 -15.69 -11.26
CA LYS A 140 0.98 -15.67 -12.67
C LYS A 140 0.23 -14.58 -13.47
N ILE A 141 0.03 -13.43 -12.84
CA ILE A 141 -0.61 -12.28 -13.47
C ILE A 141 0.48 -11.50 -14.21
N THR A 142 0.30 -11.32 -15.51
CA THR A 142 1.23 -10.61 -16.38
C THR A 142 0.75 -9.23 -16.79
N GLU A 143 -0.55 -8.95 -16.63
CA GLU A 143 -1.17 -7.68 -16.99
C GLU A 143 -2.38 -7.38 -16.10
N GLY A 144 -2.66 -6.10 -15.86
CA GLY A 144 -3.83 -5.66 -15.10
C GLY A 144 -3.67 -4.27 -14.51
N LEU A 145 -4.78 -3.75 -14.01
CA LEU A 145 -4.82 -2.55 -13.21
C LEU A 145 -4.95 -2.95 -11.72
N PHE A 146 -4.06 -2.45 -10.89
CA PHE A 146 -4.02 -2.77 -9.46
C PHE A 146 -4.38 -1.56 -8.62
N CYS A 147 -5.29 -1.73 -7.67
CA CYS A 147 -5.61 -0.77 -6.62
C CYS A 147 -5.06 -1.27 -5.29
N LEU A 148 -4.20 -0.46 -4.66
CA LEU A 148 -3.62 -0.71 -3.34
C LEU A 148 -4.03 0.43 -2.41
N PRO A 149 -5.17 0.31 -1.72
CA PRO A 149 -5.65 1.33 -0.78
C PRO A 149 -4.70 1.53 0.39
N GLY A 150 -4.57 2.78 0.84
CA GLY A 150 -3.73 3.12 1.98
C GLY A 150 -3.85 4.59 2.38
N THR A 151 -2.93 5.07 3.20
CA THR A 151 -2.78 6.51 3.47
C THR A 151 -2.63 7.28 2.17
N HIS A 152 -1.82 6.74 1.26
CA HIS A 152 -1.68 7.16 -0.14
C HIS A 152 -2.04 5.97 -1.03
N SER A 153 -3.26 5.94 -1.54
CA SER A 153 -3.73 4.87 -2.44
C SER A 153 -2.92 4.86 -3.73
N LYS A 154 -2.57 3.67 -4.21
CA LYS A 154 -1.84 3.48 -5.46
C LYS A 154 -2.72 2.80 -6.50
N TRP A 155 -2.67 3.29 -7.72
CA TRP A 155 -3.21 2.65 -8.90
C TRP A 155 -2.07 2.36 -9.86
N VAL A 156 -1.86 1.09 -10.14
CA VAL A 156 -0.65 0.63 -10.84
C VAL A 156 -1.05 -0.21 -12.04
N VAL A 157 -0.50 0.14 -13.19
CA VAL A 157 -0.64 -0.64 -14.42
C VAL A 157 0.52 -1.62 -14.52
N ILE A 158 0.19 -2.88 -14.73
CA ILE A 158 1.15 -3.95 -15.04
C ILE A 158 0.92 -4.41 -16.46
N GLU A 159 1.98 -4.46 -17.25
CA GLU A 159 2.05 -4.98 -18.61
C GLU A 159 3.31 -5.84 -18.75
N ASP A 160 3.18 -7.01 -19.36
CA ASP A 160 4.29 -7.96 -19.56
C ASP A 160 5.08 -8.26 -18.26
N SER A 161 4.37 -8.43 -17.14
CA SER A 161 4.94 -8.64 -15.80
C SER A 161 5.84 -7.50 -15.31
N GLN A 162 5.59 -6.28 -15.77
CA GLN A 162 6.32 -5.09 -15.35
C GLN A 162 5.36 -3.97 -14.95
N ILE A 163 5.72 -3.25 -13.91
CA ILE A 163 5.06 -2.02 -13.50
C ILE A 163 5.41 -0.94 -14.52
N THR A 164 4.43 -0.49 -15.30
CA THR A 164 4.64 0.48 -16.39
C THR A 164 4.16 1.88 -16.04
N SER A 165 3.15 1.99 -15.18
CA SER A 165 2.57 3.27 -14.76
C SER A 165 2.04 3.18 -13.35
N LEU A 166 2.04 4.29 -12.63
CA LEU A 166 1.39 4.41 -11.33
C LEU A 166 0.76 5.79 -11.16
N SER A 167 -0.30 5.85 -10.35
CA SER A 167 -0.98 7.08 -9.92
C SER A 167 -1.28 7.00 -8.45
N THR A 168 -0.83 8.00 -7.68
CA THR A 168 -1.02 8.06 -6.24
C THR A 168 -2.09 9.07 -5.87
N PHE A 169 -2.97 8.68 -4.93
CA PHE A 169 -4.01 9.54 -4.37
C PHE A 169 -3.82 9.65 -2.86
N MET A 170 -3.86 10.86 -2.32
CA MET A 170 -3.75 11.13 -0.88
C MET A 170 -5.06 10.85 -0.12
N THR A 171 -5.79 9.81 -0.51
CA THR A 171 -7.18 9.56 -0.09
C THR A 171 -7.29 9.33 1.40
N GLY A 172 -6.47 8.42 1.96
CA GLY A 172 -6.47 8.13 3.39
C GLY A 172 -5.96 9.30 4.23
N GLU A 173 -4.90 9.97 3.79
CA GLU A 173 -4.36 11.14 4.48
C GLU A 173 -5.34 12.31 4.45
N LEU A 174 -5.94 12.61 3.30
CA LEU A 174 -6.96 13.65 3.17
C LEU A 174 -8.14 13.36 4.11
N PHE A 175 -8.64 12.14 4.14
CA PHE A 175 -9.71 11.73 5.05
C PHE A 175 -9.35 12.03 6.51
N GLN A 176 -8.15 11.63 6.95
CA GLN A 176 -7.70 11.85 8.33
C GLN A 176 -7.53 13.34 8.66
N LEU A 177 -6.92 14.11 7.76
CA LEU A 177 -6.74 15.57 7.94
C LEU A 177 -8.08 16.28 8.00
N MET A 178 -9.02 15.96 7.11
CA MET A 178 -10.35 16.55 7.13
C MET A 178 -11.11 16.21 8.40
N ARG A 179 -11.01 14.96 8.84
CA ARG A 179 -11.67 14.48 10.05
C ARG A 179 -11.10 15.10 11.34
N GLN A 180 -9.79 15.28 11.42
CA GLN A 180 -9.11 15.67 12.67
C GLN A 180 -8.76 17.16 12.75
N HIS A 181 -8.46 17.80 11.61
CA HIS A 181 -7.81 19.11 11.59
C HIS A 181 -8.52 20.14 10.70
N SER A 182 -9.76 19.89 10.27
CA SER A 182 -10.51 20.81 9.43
C SER A 182 -11.76 21.38 10.12
N ILE A 183 -12.46 22.25 9.40
CA ILE A 183 -13.78 22.77 9.83
C ILE A 183 -14.84 21.64 9.96
N LEU A 184 -14.58 20.44 9.46
CA LEU A 184 -15.44 19.26 9.61
C LEU A 184 -15.23 18.58 10.97
N SER A 185 -14.06 18.70 11.59
CA SER A 185 -13.72 17.97 12.83
C SER A 185 -14.77 18.04 13.93
N PRO A 186 -15.37 19.21 14.26
CA PRO A 186 -16.40 19.27 15.31
C PRO A 186 -17.70 18.54 14.98
N LEU A 187 -17.89 18.14 13.72
CA LEU A 187 -19.08 17.44 13.26
C LEU A 187 -18.84 15.93 13.10
N MET A 188 -17.59 15.47 13.30
CA MET A 188 -17.23 14.07 13.10
C MET A 188 -17.44 13.27 14.38
N PRO A 189 -18.30 12.21 14.35
CA PRO A 189 -18.42 11.27 15.46
C PRO A 189 -17.14 10.44 15.59
N GLU A 190 -17.01 9.71 16.71
CA GLU A 190 -16.02 8.65 16.85
C GLU A 190 -16.22 7.57 15.79
N LEU A 191 -15.15 7.01 15.24
CA LEU A 191 -15.22 6.07 14.09
C LEU A 191 -16.11 4.85 14.38
N GLU A 192 -16.05 4.33 15.59
CA GLU A 192 -16.82 3.15 16.02
C GLU A 192 -18.34 3.42 16.11
N GLN A 193 -18.74 4.67 16.28
CA GLN A 193 -20.15 5.06 16.46
C GLN A 193 -20.81 5.50 15.17
N GLY A 194 -20.04 5.80 14.11
CA GLY A 194 -20.53 6.45 12.91
C GLY A 194 -20.35 5.66 11.61
N ALA A 195 -19.92 4.38 11.68
CA ALA A 195 -19.82 3.55 10.49
C ALA A 195 -21.24 3.28 9.94
N SER A 196 -21.51 3.74 8.71
CA SER A 196 -22.80 3.63 8.05
C SER A 196 -22.62 3.42 6.56
N ASP A 197 -23.07 2.27 6.07
CA ASP A 197 -23.06 1.98 4.62
C ASP A 197 -23.89 3.00 3.85
N GLU A 198 -25.05 3.42 4.40
CA GLU A 198 -25.88 4.46 3.80
C GLU A 198 -25.13 5.79 3.67
N GLY A 199 -24.42 6.23 4.75
CA GLY A 199 -23.60 7.43 4.71
C GLY A 199 -22.45 7.31 3.71
N PHE A 200 -21.82 6.14 3.62
CA PHE A 200 -20.77 5.89 2.64
C PHE A 200 -21.29 6.03 1.20
N ILE A 201 -22.46 5.44 0.88
CA ILE A 201 -23.10 5.57 -0.43
C ILE A 201 -23.46 7.04 -0.73
N GLN A 202 -24.00 7.79 0.23
CA GLN A 202 -24.25 9.23 0.06
C GLN A 202 -22.96 9.99 -0.32
N GLY A 203 -21.82 9.62 0.27
CA GLY A 203 -20.51 10.16 -0.09
C GLY A 203 -20.08 9.81 -1.52
N LEU A 204 -20.33 8.58 -1.97
CA LEU A 204 -20.07 8.16 -3.35
C LEU A 204 -20.95 8.93 -4.34
N GLU A 205 -22.22 9.16 -4.03
CA GLU A 205 -23.14 9.97 -4.84
C GLU A 205 -22.68 11.42 -4.98
N LEU A 206 -22.17 12.02 -3.88
CA LEU A 206 -21.54 13.34 -3.93
C LEU A 206 -20.35 13.32 -4.89
N ALA A 207 -19.46 12.33 -4.78
CA ALA A 207 -18.28 12.19 -5.64
C ALA A 207 -18.68 12.05 -7.12
N ALA A 208 -19.72 11.29 -7.43
CA ALA A 208 -20.26 11.13 -8.78
C ALA A 208 -20.76 12.45 -9.40
N GLY A 209 -21.10 13.44 -8.57
CA GLY A 209 -21.55 14.76 -8.99
C GLY A 209 -20.55 15.51 -9.87
N LYS A 210 -21.01 16.61 -10.50
CA LYS A 210 -20.21 17.41 -11.45
C LYS A 210 -19.27 18.40 -10.78
N LEU A 211 -19.47 18.69 -9.48
CA LEU A 211 -18.67 19.66 -8.75
C LEU A 211 -17.35 19.03 -8.31
N GLY A 212 -16.29 19.86 -8.25
CA GLY A 212 -14.97 19.38 -7.82
C GLY A 212 -14.91 19.09 -6.32
N LEU A 213 -13.95 18.25 -5.92
CA LEU A 213 -13.76 17.76 -4.56
C LEU A 213 -13.76 18.90 -3.49
N LEU A 214 -13.11 20.02 -3.75
CA LEU A 214 -13.05 21.15 -2.79
C LEU A 214 -14.43 21.68 -2.43
N HIS A 215 -15.34 21.80 -3.40
CA HIS A 215 -16.72 22.19 -3.15
C HIS A 215 -17.49 21.12 -2.41
N GLN A 216 -17.32 19.86 -2.83
CA GLN A 216 -18.01 18.70 -2.24
C GLN A 216 -17.61 18.48 -0.77
N LEU A 217 -16.36 18.71 -0.40
CA LEU A 217 -15.92 18.69 1.00
C LEU A 217 -16.70 19.70 1.86
N PHE A 218 -16.93 20.92 1.36
CA PHE A 218 -17.74 21.89 2.08
C PHE A 218 -19.23 21.50 2.10
N ALA A 219 -19.73 20.83 1.05
CA ALA A 219 -21.11 20.35 0.98
C ALA A 219 -21.43 19.32 2.07
N VAL A 220 -20.44 18.48 2.49
CA VAL A 220 -20.61 17.60 3.66
C VAL A 220 -20.98 18.40 4.90
N ARG A 221 -20.24 19.50 5.19
CA ARG A 221 -20.54 20.37 6.32
C ARG A 221 -21.90 21.05 6.17
N ALA A 222 -22.17 21.63 5.03
CA ALA A 222 -23.42 22.35 4.77
C ALA A 222 -24.64 21.42 4.91
N GLY A 223 -24.53 20.20 4.38
CA GLY A 223 -25.59 19.21 4.46
C GLY A 223 -25.93 18.77 5.89
N ILE A 224 -24.89 18.64 6.75
CA ILE A 224 -25.11 18.36 8.18
C ILE A 224 -25.77 19.54 8.89
N LEU A 225 -25.29 20.76 8.67
CA LEU A 225 -25.82 21.96 9.32
C LEU A 225 -27.25 22.30 8.90
N THR A 226 -27.65 21.93 7.69
CA THR A 226 -29.01 22.17 7.16
C THR A 226 -29.96 20.99 7.37
N GLY A 227 -29.48 19.89 7.97
CA GLY A 227 -30.28 18.68 8.19
C GLY A 227 -30.49 17.80 6.95
N GLN A 228 -29.75 18.06 5.87
CA GLN A 228 -29.75 17.21 4.67
C GLN A 228 -29.07 15.87 4.94
N PHE A 229 -28.03 15.85 5.76
CA PHE A 229 -27.29 14.66 6.16
C PHE A 229 -27.41 14.42 7.67
N ASN A 230 -27.45 13.12 8.04
CA ASN A 230 -27.42 12.74 9.45
C ASN A 230 -26.01 13.00 10.02
N PRO A 231 -25.88 13.77 11.14
CA PRO A 231 -24.58 14.02 11.76
C PRO A 231 -23.80 12.76 12.12
N VAL A 232 -24.49 11.69 12.51
CA VAL A 232 -23.84 10.40 12.84
C VAL A 232 -23.12 9.80 11.63
N SER A 233 -23.60 10.04 10.42
CA SER A 233 -23.01 9.50 9.17
C SER A 233 -21.90 10.38 8.59
N ALA A 234 -21.54 11.49 9.21
CA ALA A 234 -20.61 12.48 8.67
C ALA A 234 -19.24 11.87 8.25
N ALA A 235 -18.68 11.01 9.08
CA ALA A 235 -17.41 10.35 8.78
C ALA A 235 -17.53 9.37 7.61
N SER A 236 -18.64 8.61 7.51
CA SER A 236 -18.90 7.70 6.40
C SER A 236 -19.11 8.46 5.10
N ILE A 237 -19.85 9.58 5.12
CA ILE A 237 -20.05 10.45 3.95
C ILE A 237 -18.70 10.99 3.47
N LEU A 238 -17.85 11.47 4.37
CA LEU A 238 -16.52 11.96 4.03
C LEU A 238 -15.63 10.85 3.43
N SER A 239 -15.70 9.64 3.98
CA SER A 239 -14.97 8.47 3.45
C SER A 239 -15.44 8.12 2.04
N GLY A 240 -16.76 8.02 1.83
CA GLY A 240 -17.35 7.76 0.52
C GLY A 240 -17.01 8.84 -0.51
N LEU A 241 -17.01 10.11 -0.11
CA LEU A 241 -16.59 11.22 -0.97
C LEU A 241 -15.12 11.12 -1.38
N ALA A 242 -14.22 10.84 -0.43
CA ALA A 242 -12.78 10.74 -0.71
C ALA A 242 -12.47 9.56 -1.65
N ILE A 243 -12.94 8.34 -1.31
CA ILE A 243 -12.74 7.14 -2.12
C ILE A 243 -13.47 7.26 -3.47
N GLY A 244 -14.70 7.77 -3.48
CA GLY A 244 -15.46 7.96 -4.70
C GLY A 244 -14.81 8.95 -5.67
N SER A 245 -14.18 10.01 -5.15
CA SER A 245 -13.45 10.98 -5.98
C SER A 245 -12.21 10.37 -6.64
N GLU A 246 -11.50 9.51 -5.94
CA GLU A 246 -10.39 8.73 -6.47
C GLU A 246 -10.86 7.79 -7.59
N ILE A 247 -11.85 6.95 -7.31
CA ILE A 247 -12.37 5.97 -8.27
C ILE A 247 -12.98 6.65 -9.51
N LYS A 248 -13.70 7.75 -9.34
CA LYS A 248 -14.24 8.52 -10.47
C LYS A 248 -13.14 9.00 -11.41
N HIS A 249 -11.99 9.44 -10.87
CA HIS A 249 -10.86 9.83 -11.70
C HIS A 249 -10.32 8.65 -12.50
N ILE A 250 -10.16 7.50 -11.84
CA ILE A 250 -9.64 6.26 -12.45
C ILE A 250 -10.64 5.60 -13.40
N SER A 251 -11.95 5.78 -13.21
CA SER A 251 -12.97 5.14 -14.05
C SER A 251 -12.81 5.47 -15.54
N GLY A 252 -12.33 6.67 -15.86
CA GLY A 252 -12.00 7.06 -17.24
C GLY A 252 -10.84 6.23 -17.84
N LEU A 253 -9.85 5.87 -17.02
CA LEU A 253 -8.72 5.04 -17.43
C LEU A 253 -9.13 3.56 -17.52
N ALA A 254 -9.87 3.06 -16.53
CA ALA A 254 -10.33 1.67 -16.49
C ALA A 254 -11.29 1.31 -17.64
N GLN A 255 -12.10 2.26 -18.10
CA GLN A 255 -13.00 2.06 -19.27
C GLN A 255 -12.26 2.11 -20.61
N ALA A 256 -11.14 2.81 -20.68
CA ALA A 256 -10.33 2.92 -21.90
C ALA A 256 -9.47 1.66 -22.16
N GLN A 257 -9.21 0.86 -21.12
CA GLN A 257 -8.43 -0.38 -21.20
C GLN A 257 -9.22 -1.49 -20.50
N PRO A 258 -9.77 -2.48 -21.21
CA PRO A 258 -10.47 -3.63 -20.62
C PRO A 258 -9.46 -4.61 -20.02
N THR A 259 -8.70 -4.19 -19.04
CA THR A 259 -7.77 -5.02 -18.26
C THR A 259 -8.42 -5.42 -16.94
N PRO A 260 -8.16 -6.64 -16.43
CA PRO A 260 -8.69 -7.02 -15.13
C PRO A 260 -8.21 -6.06 -14.04
N LEU A 261 -9.13 -5.68 -13.14
CA LEU A 261 -8.81 -4.86 -11.97
C LEU A 261 -8.63 -5.76 -10.75
N PHE A 262 -7.53 -5.58 -10.08
CA PHE A 262 -7.17 -6.29 -8.86
C PHE A 262 -7.16 -5.33 -7.67
N LEU A 263 -7.90 -5.65 -6.61
CA LEU A 263 -7.91 -4.90 -5.36
C LEU A 263 -7.04 -5.61 -4.32
N ASN A 264 -5.90 -5.01 -4.00
CA ASN A 264 -4.99 -5.51 -2.98
C ASN A 264 -5.30 -4.84 -1.63
N ALA A 265 -6.26 -5.40 -0.90
CA ALA A 265 -6.74 -4.86 0.36
C ALA A 265 -7.31 -5.96 1.27
N ALA A 266 -7.43 -5.66 2.56
CA ALA A 266 -8.04 -6.55 3.55
C ALA A 266 -9.00 -5.80 4.48
N GLY A 267 -9.85 -6.53 5.19
CA GLY A 267 -10.74 -6.01 6.22
C GLY A 267 -11.67 -4.90 5.73
N VAL A 268 -11.80 -3.84 6.51
CA VAL A 268 -12.70 -2.71 6.24
C VAL A 268 -12.36 -2.01 4.92
N MET A 269 -11.07 -1.88 4.59
CA MET A 269 -10.66 -1.21 3.34
C MET A 269 -11.08 -2.01 2.11
N ALA A 270 -11.00 -3.34 2.16
CA ALA A 270 -11.49 -4.19 1.07
C ALA A 270 -12.99 -3.98 0.86
N HIS A 271 -13.80 -3.98 1.93
CA HIS A 271 -15.24 -3.74 1.85
C HIS A 271 -15.56 -2.35 1.27
N LEU A 272 -14.93 -1.28 1.75
CA LEU A 272 -15.20 0.07 1.27
C LEU A 272 -14.84 0.24 -0.22
N TYR A 273 -13.69 -0.26 -0.65
CA TYR A 273 -13.28 -0.14 -2.05
C TYR A 273 -14.11 -1.05 -2.97
N GLN A 274 -14.47 -2.27 -2.56
CA GLN A 274 -15.38 -3.12 -3.34
C GLN A 274 -16.76 -2.45 -3.50
N THR A 275 -17.31 -1.89 -2.42
CA THR A 275 -18.58 -1.16 -2.46
C THR A 275 -18.49 0.05 -3.40
N ALA A 276 -17.41 0.81 -3.31
CA ALA A 276 -17.22 1.98 -4.14
C ALA A 276 -17.02 1.63 -5.62
N LEU A 277 -16.20 0.62 -5.93
CA LEU A 277 -16.01 0.12 -7.30
C LEU A 277 -17.33 -0.36 -7.92
N ALA A 278 -18.09 -1.15 -7.15
CA ALA A 278 -19.41 -1.63 -7.59
C ALA A 278 -20.39 -0.46 -7.86
N HIS A 279 -20.37 0.60 -7.02
CA HIS A 279 -21.18 1.80 -7.23
C HIS A 279 -20.88 2.49 -8.58
N PHE A 280 -19.61 2.46 -9.01
CA PHE A 280 -19.19 2.99 -10.31
C PHE A 280 -19.23 1.94 -11.45
N ASN A 281 -19.87 0.77 -11.24
CA ASN A 281 -19.95 -0.34 -12.19
C ASN A 281 -18.60 -0.88 -12.65
N ILE A 282 -17.64 -0.96 -11.74
CA ILE A 282 -16.30 -1.50 -11.97
C ILE A 282 -16.16 -2.81 -11.20
N GLU A 283 -15.92 -3.91 -11.91
CA GLU A 283 -15.63 -5.21 -11.29
C GLU A 283 -14.18 -5.30 -10.86
N CYS A 284 -13.91 -5.97 -9.74
CA CYS A 284 -12.55 -6.21 -9.25
C CYS A 284 -12.40 -7.61 -8.67
N GLN A 285 -11.17 -8.13 -8.68
CA GLN A 285 -10.75 -9.32 -7.97
C GLN A 285 -9.98 -8.93 -6.71
N LEU A 286 -10.38 -9.47 -5.55
CA LEU A 286 -9.70 -9.20 -4.29
C LEU A 286 -8.43 -10.05 -4.14
N ILE A 287 -7.34 -9.43 -3.69
CA ILE A 287 -6.05 -10.06 -3.40
C ILE A 287 -5.68 -9.77 -1.94
N ASP A 288 -5.09 -10.76 -1.26
CA ASP A 288 -4.55 -10.58 0.10
C ASP A 288 -3.21 -9.85 0.07
N GLY A 289 -3.20 -8.63 0.59
CA GLY A 289 -2.01 -7.77 0.60
C GLY A 289 -0.86 -8.28 1.47
N GLU A 290 -1.16 -9.00 2.56
CA GLU A 290 -0.11 -9.54 3.44
C GLU A 290 0.62 -10.70 2.78
N GLU A 291 -0.10 -11.62 2.16
CA GLU A 291 0.49 -12.70 1.40
C GLU A 291 1.30 -12.18 0.21
N ALA A 292 0.82 -11.13 -0.46
CA ALA A 292 1.49 -10.50 -1.58
C ALA A 292 2.87 -9.94 -1.19
N SER A 293 2.98 -9.16 -0.11
CA SER A 293 4.28 -8.60 0.34
C SER A 293 5.28 -9.70 0.68
N ARG A 294 4.84 -10.74 1.39
CA ARG A 294 5.67 -11.89 1.75
C ARG A 294 6.18 -12.64 0.52
N ALA A 295 5.30 -12.94 -0.42
CA ALA A 295 5.66 -13.63 -1.66
C ALA A 295 6.65 -12.80 -2.49
N GLY A 296 6.46 -11.48 -2.59
CA GLY A 296 7.37 -10.59 -3.30
C GLY A 296 8.76 -10.54 -2.69
N LEU A 297 8.86 -10.42 -1.37
CA LEU A 297 10.15 -10.48 -0.67
C LEU A 297 10.88 -11.79 -0.94
N TYR A 298 10.15 -12.91 -0.94
CA TYR A 298 10.72 -14.23 -1.24
C TYR A 298 11.24 -14.31 -2.69
N GLU A 299 10.43 -13.92 -3.66
CA GLU A 299 10.80 -14.01 -5.08
C GLU A 299 11.97 -13.07 -5.44
N ILE A 300 12.00 -11.85 -4.88
CA ILE A 300 13.14 -10.93 -5.05
C ILE A 300 14.39 -11.51 -4.40
N ALA A 301 14.28 -12.06 -3.18
CA ALA A 301 15.41 -12.67 -2.48
C ALA A 301 16.05 -13.79 -3.30
N ARG A 302 15.23 -14.66 -3.93
CA ARG A 302 15.71 -15.76 -4.77
C ARG A 302 16.47 -15.33 -6.01
N GLN A 303 16.26 -14.08 -6.46
CA GLN A 303 17.00 -13.52 -7.59
C GLN A 303 18.33 -12.87 -7.15
N ILE A 304 18.42 -12.46 -5.88
CA ILE A 304 19.61 -11.84 -5.32
C ILE A 304 20.64 -12.90 -4.86
N LEU A 305 20.14 -14.01 -4.32
CA LEU A 305 20.93 -15.05 -3.64
C LEU A 305 21.30 -16.19 -4.60
#